data_448a1c36f68e95adfc847fb4656d151c
#
_entry.id   448a1c36f68e95adfc847fb4656d151c
#
_cell.length_a   1.000
_cell.length_b   1.000
_cell.length_c   1.000
_cell.angle_alpha   90.00
_cell.angle_beta   90.00
_cell.angle_gamma   90.00
#
_symmetry.space_group_name_H-M   'P 1'
#
loop_
_entity.id
_entity.type
_entity.pdbx_description
1 polymer ?
#
loop_
_entity_poly.entity_id
_entity_poly.type
_entity_poly.pdbx_seq_one_letter_code
_entity_poly.pdbx_strand_id
1 'polypeptide(L)'
;SFLPTVNTKMFLAVLGLISYVMNHLNGHTENFEKGLFKISMWALLVSFCSFITMVVNNTPDDSYLGYIISMYVWLFAAYFCVNTMRIVHGQISIEIIGYYLVGVAVMQCTLGLLINYFPFIKSIVDSLITGEKYMGVGVEDRLYGIGCALDVGGGRLGAILIILSHLIILAIKRKDSQLRFIG
;
A
#
# COMPACT_ATOMS: atom_id res chain seq x y z
N SER A 1 14.61 -1.61 -2.92
CA SER A 1 14.50 -2.83 -2.09
C SER A 1 15.60 -2.82 -1.04
N PHE A 2 15.33 -3.28 0.17
CA PHE A 2 16.33 -3.40 1.27
C PHE A 2 17.44 -4.41 0.96
N LEU A 3 17.18 -5.31 0.04
CA LEU A 3 18.16 -6.27 -0.48
C LEU A 3 18.29 -6.03 -1.99
N PRO A 4 19.49 -5.92 -2.53
CA PRO A 4 19.71 -5.56 -3.94
C PRO A 4 19.09 -6.56 -4.95
N THR A 5 18.73 -7.75 -4.49
CA THR A 5 18.19 -8.82 -5.33
C THR A 5 16.74 -9.19 -5.04
N VAL A 6 16.13 -8.73 -3.94
CA VAL A 6 14.77 -9.14 -3.51
C VAL A 6 13.81 -7.96 -3.55
N ASN A 7 12.81 -8.06 -4.41
CA ASN A 7 11.71 -7.09 -4.42
C ASN A 7 10.81 -7.34 -3.20
N THR A 8 10.80 -6.40 -2.25
CA THR A 8 10.04 -6.48 -1.00
C THR A 8 8.54 -6.76 -1.23
N LYS A 9 7.97 -6.21 -2.32
CA LYS A 9 6.56 -6.46 -2.68
C LYS A 9 6.32 -7.93 -3.04
N MET A 10 7.23 -8.51 -3.84
CA MET A 10 7.17 -9.92 -4.21
C MET A 10 7.33 -10.82 -2.99
N PHE A 11 8.26 -10.49 -2.10
CA PHE A 11 8.45 -11.25 -0.86
C PHE A 11 7.18 -11.25 0.01
N LEU A 12 6.58 -10.07 0.24
CA LEU A 12 5.32 -9.97 0.99
C LEU A 12 4.17 -10.69 0.29
N ALA A 13 4.11 -10.68 -1.05
CA ALA A 13 3.09 -11.40 -1.81
C ALA A 13 3.23 -12.92 -1.65
N VAL A 14 4.46 -13.44 -1.64
CA VAL A 14 4.72 -14.87 -1.40
C VAL A 14 4.28 -15.27 0.01
N LEU A 15 4.64 -14.48 1.04
CA LEU A 15 4.18 -14.72 2.41
C LEU A 15 2.65 -14.66 2.53
N GLY A 16 2.02 -13.73 1.80
CA GLY A 16 0.57 -13.61 1.73
C GLY A 16 -0.09 -14.81 1.08
N LEU A 17 0.48 -15.32 0.00
CA LEU A 17 0.00 -16.53 -0.66
C LEU A 17 0.10 -17.74 0.26
N ILE A 18 1.22 -17.91 0.96
CA ILE A 18 1.40 -18.99 1.95
C ILE A 18 0.35 -18.86 3.06
N SER A 19 0.18 -17.66 3.64
CA SER A 19 -0.85 -17.41 4.65
C SER A 19 -2.27 -17.70 4.15
N TYR A 20 -2.55 -17.36 2.89
CA TYR A 20 -3.83 -17.66 2.27
C TYR A 20 -4.07 -19.17 2.15
N VAL A 21 -3.09 -19.91 1.64
CA VAL A 21 -3.19 -21.38 1.50
C VAL A 21 -3.41 -22.03 2.88
N MET A 22 -2.67 -21.62 3.91
CA MET A 22 -2.85 -22.14 5.26
C MET A 22 -4.27 -21.85 5.80
N ASN A 23 -4.78 -20.63 5.61
CA ASN A 23 -6.12 -20.26 6.05
C ASN A 23 -7.21 -20.98 5.22
N HIS A 24 -6.95 -21.23 3.94
CA HIS A 24 -7.86 -21.99 3.08
C HIS A 24 -8.01 -23.44 3.56
N LEU A 25 -6.91 -24.10 3.87
CA LEU A 25 -6.93 -25.46 4.43
C LEU A 25 -7.70 -25.55 5.77
N ASN A 26 -7.75 -24.44 6.52
CA ASN A 26 -8.50 -24.34 7.77
C ASN A 26 -9.94 -23.85 7.59
N GLY A 27 -10.43 -23.66 6.36
CA GLY A 27 -11.81 -23.23 6.06
C GLY A 27 -12.14 -21.77 6.37
N HIS A 28 -11.15 -20.87 6.48
CA HIS A 28 -11.35 -19.48 6.91
C HIS A 28 -11.31 -18.46 5.75
N THR A 29 -11.51 -18.86 4.50
CA THR A 29 -11.28 -18.00 3.32
C THR A 29 -12.49 -17.70 2.45
N GLU A 30 -13.68 -18.24 2.72
CA GLU A 30 -14.84 -18.13 1.83
C GLU A 30 -15.18 -16.69 1.36
N ASN A 31 -15.15 -15.73 2.29
CA ASN A 31 -15.47 -14.34 1.96
C ASN A 31 -14.37 -13.67 1.11
N PHE A 32 -13.12 -14.05 1.34
CA PHE A 32 -12.00 -13.56 0.56
C PHE A 32 -12.05 -14.09 -0.88
N GLU A 33 -12.40 -15.35 -1.06
CA GLU A 33 -12.51 -15.98 -2.38
C GLU A 33 -13.58 -15.36 -3.26
N LYS A 34 -14.75 -15.05 -2.68
CA LYS A 34 -15.82 -14.33 -3.40
C LYS A 34 -15.35 -12.94 -3.86
N GLY A 35 -14.60 -12.24 -2.99
CA GLY A 35 -13.99 -10.95 -3.32
C GLY A 35 -12.90 -11.08 -4.37
N LEU A 36 -12.04 -12.09 -4.25
CA LEU A 36 -10.95 -12.38 -5.18
C LEU A 36 -11.45 -12.60 -6.60
N PHE A 37 -12.48 -13.42 -6.77
CA PHE A 37 -13.10 -13.67 -8.07
C PHE A 37 -13.59 -12.37 -8.72
N LYS A 38 -14.33 -11.56 -7.96
CA LYS A 38 -14.87 -10.29 -8.45
C LYS A 38 -13.77 -9.30 -8.86
N ILE A 39 -12.73 -9.15 -8.05
CA ILE A 39 -11.59 -8.27 -8.35
C ILE A 39 -10.82 -8.79 -9.57
N SER A 40 -10.65 -10.11 -9.71
CA SER A 40 -9.99 -10.72 -10.85
C SER A 40 -10.69 -10.44 -12.16
N MET A 41 -12.03 -10.48 -12.18
CA MET A 41 -12.83 -10.12 -13.36
C MET A 41 -12.60 -8.67 -13.79
N TRP A 42 -12.56 -7.73 -12.84
CA TRP A 42 -12.27 -6.33 -13.15
C TRP A 42 -10.84 -6.12 -13.62
N ALA A 43 -9.87 -6.81 -13.02
CA ALA A 43 -8.47 -6.75 -13.44
C ALA A 43 -8.27 -7.30 -14.87
N LEU A 44 -8.95 -8.39 -15.22
CA LEU A 44 -8.97 -8.91 -16.58
C LEU A 44 -9.56 -7.91 -17.56
N LEU A 45 -10.64 -7.24 -17.20
CA LEU A 45 -11.26 -6.21 -18.05
C LEU A 45 -10.29 -5.06 -18.30
N VAL A 46 -9.56 -4.59 -17.29
CA VAL A 46 -8.53 -3.55 -17.45
C VAL A 46 -7.41 -4.02 -18.38
N SER A 47 -6.89 -5.23 -18.20
CA SER A 47 -5.87 -5.79 -19.10
C SER A 47 -6.35 -5.94 -20.52
N PHE A 48 -7.61 -6.34 -20.71
CA PHE A 48 -8.24 -6.48 -22.03
C PHE A 48 -8.42 -5.12 -22.73
N CYS A 49 -8.92 -4.11 -22.01
CA CYS A 49 -9.03 -2.74 -22.55
C CYS A 49 -7.66 -2.18 -22.94
N SER A 50 -6.64 -2.43 -22.12
CA SER A 50 -5.26 -2.04 -22.43
C SER A 50 -4.75 -2.71 -23.69
N PHE A 51 -5.00 -4.01 -23.87
CA PHE A 51 -4.64 -4.73 -25.08
C PHE A 51 -5.28 -4.10 -26.33
N ILE A 52 -6.59 -3.83 -26.28
CA ILE A 52 -7.29 -3.18 -27.40
C ILE A 52 -6.67 -1.81 -27.70
N THR A 53 -6.44 -0.99 -26.66
CA THR A 53 -5.85 0.35 -26.83
C THR A 53 -4.47 0.29 -27.45
N MET A 54 -3.63 -0.67 -27.03
CA MET A 54 -2.29 -0.89 -27.58
C MET A 54 -2.36 -1.25 -29.07
N VAL A 55 -3.26 -2.17 -29.46
CA VAL A 55 -3.43 -2.62 -30.82
C VAL A 55 -3.99 -1.48 -31.72
N VAL A 56 -5.03 -0.80 -31.27
CA VAL A 56 -5.69 0.27 -32.04
C VAL A 56 -4.77 1.48 -32.26
N ASN A 57 -4.01 1.86 -31.25
CA ASN A 57 -3.12 3.02 -31.31
C ASN A 57 -1.70 2.67 -31.79
N ASN A 58 -1.42 1.38 -32.07
CA ASN A 58 -0.10 0.89 -32.47
C ASN A 58 1.03 1.42 -31.56
N THR A 59 0.78 1.41 -30.22
CA THR A 59 1.72 1.88 -29.20
C THR A 59 2.46 0.70 -28.59
N PRO A 60 3.77 0.82 -28.28
CA PRO A 60 4.53 -0.20 -27.58
C PRO A 60 4.28 -0.23 -26.07
N ASP A 61 3.34 0.58 -25.53
CA ASP A 61 3.07 0.67 -24.10
C ASP A 61 2.22 -0.52 -23.62
N ASP A 62 2.89 -1.49 -23.03
CA ASP A 62 2.32 -2.70 -22.44
C ASP A 62 2.09 -2.60 -20.91
N SER A 63 2.25 -1.40 -20.32
CA SER A 63 2.27 -1.18 -18.87
C SER A 63 1.06 -1.76 -18.14
N TYR A 64 -0.12 -1.73 -18.74
CA TYR A 64 -1.36 -2.26 -18.15
C TYR A 64 -1.74 -3.66 -18.63
N LEU A 65 -1.03 -4.22 -19.62
CA LEU A 65 -1.30 -5.57 -20.11
C LEU A 65 -1.13 -6.61 -19.01
N GLY A 66 -0.06 -6.48 -18.22
CA GLY A 66 0.24 -7.31 -17.06
C GLY A 66 -0.49 -6.88 -15.77
N TYR A 67 -1.53 -6.05 -15.83
CA TYR A 67 -2.19 -5.49 -14.65
C TYR A 67 -2.74 -6.56 -13.71
N ILE A 68 -3.27 -7.66 -14.26
CA ILE A 68 -3.78 -8.77 -13.44
C ILE A 68 -2.70 -9.39 -12.54
N ILE A 69 -1.48 -9.55 -13.06
CA ILE A 69 -0.34 -10.10 -12.29
C ILE A 69 0.03 -9.12 -11.17
N SER A 70 0.15 -7.85 -11.51
CA SER A 70 0.45 -6.79 -10.54
C SER A 70 -0.62 -6.72 -9.45
N MET A 71 -1.89 -6.83 -9.82
CA MET A 71 -3.02 -6.86 -8.89
C MET A 71 -2.91 -8.02 -7.89
N TYR A 72 -2.59 -9.24 -8.34
CA TYR A 72 -2.40 -10.38 -7.43
C TYR A 72 -1.23 -10.17 -6.45
N VAL A 73 -0.10 -9.63 -6.93
CA VAL A 73 1.04 -9.30 -6.07
C VAL A 73 0.63 -8.31 -4.97
N TRP A 74 -0.10 -7.25 -5.31
CA TRP A 74 -0.57 -6.27 -4.34
C TRP A 74 -1.59 -6.85 -3.38
N LEU A 75 -2.52 -7.65 -3.89
CA LEU A 75 -3.59 -8.26 -3.09
C LEU A 75 -3.05 -9.23 -2.05
N PHE A 76 -2.13 -10.13 -2.44
CA PHE A 76 -1.55 -11.07 -1.49
C PHE A 76 -0.61 -10.38 -0.49
N ALA A 77 0.14 -9.35 -0.90
CA ALA A 77 0.91 -8.54 0.04
C ALA A 77 0.00 -7.84 1.07
N ALA A 78 -1.13 -7.27 0.63
CA ALA A 78 -2.13 -6.69 1.53
C ALA A 78 -2.78 -7.74 2.43
N TYR A 79 -3.10 -8.93 1.89
CA TYR A 79 -3.63 -10.04 2.66
C TYR A 79 -2.71 -10.44 3.81
N PHE A 80 -1.39 -10.52 3.56
CA PHE A 80 -0.42 -10.79 4.60
C PHE A 80 -0.48 -9.75 5.72
N CYS A 81 -0.46 -8.46 5.38
CA CYS A 81 -0.53 -7.38 6.36
C CYS A 81 -1.81 -7.46 7.20
N VAL A 82 -2.97 -7.62 6.53
CA VAL A 82 -4.27 -7.72 7.19
C VAL A 82 -4.37 -8.96 8.08
N ASN A 83 -3.86 -10.11 7.61
CA ASN A 83 -3.85 -11.34 8.41
C ASN A 83 -2.96 -11.22 9.64
N THR A 84 -1.79 -10.59 9.51
CA THR A 84 -0.90 -10.29 10.65
C THR A 84 -1.58 -9.38 11.67
N MET A 85 -2.26 -8.32 11.22
CA MET A 85 -3.03 -7.44 12.10
C MET A 85 -4.14 -8.21 12.83
N ARG A 86 -4.81 -9.16 12.14
CA ARG A 86 -5.84 -10.03 12.75
C ARG A 86 -5.26 -10.90 13.86
N ILE A 87 -4.08 -11.48 13.63
CA ILE A 87 -3.40 -12.31 14.64
C ILE A 87 -3.04 -11.47 15.88
N VAL A 88 -2.56 -10.25 15.68
CA VAL A 88 -2.14 -9.36 16.78
C VAL A 88 -3.32 -8.81 17.57
N HIS A 89 -4.41 -8.41 16.89
CA HIS A 89 -5.54 -7.72 17.53
C HIS A 89 -6.75 -8.63 17.79
N GLY A 90 -6.73 -9.89 17.36
CA GLY A 90 -7.85 -10.84 17.45
C GLY A 90 -9.00 -10.50 16.49
N GLN A 91 -9.37 -9.23 16.39
CA GLN A 91 -10.40 -8.72 15.46
C GLN A 91 -9.81 -7.62 14.60
N ILE A 92 -10.32 -7.51 13.36
CA ILE A 92 -9.89 -6.45 12.46
C ILE A 92 -11.06 -5.52 12.17
N SER A 93 -10.81 -4.21 12.26
CA SER A 93 -11.76 -3.17 11.86
C SER A 93 -11.08 -2.23 10.87
N ILE A 94 -11.88 -1.54 10.08
CA ILE A 94 -11.39 -0.49 9.16
C ILE A 94 -10.63 0.60 9.94
N GLU A 95 -11.04 0.85 11.19
CA GLU A 95 -10.36 1.81 12.06
C GLU A 95 -8.93 1.38 12.40
N ILE A 96 -8.72 0.11 12.75
CA ILE A 96 -7.38 -0.42 13.05
C ILE A 96 -6.48 -0.29 11.82
N ILE A 97 -6.98 -0.69 10.64
CA ILE A 97 -6.24 -0.53 9.38
C ILE A 97 -5.92 0.95 9.13
N GLY A 98 -6.90 1.84 9.34
CA GLY A 98 -6.73 3.27 9.20
C GLY A 98 -5.63 3.83 10.10
N TYR A 99 -5.58 3.44 11.37
CA TYR A 99 -4.52 3.85 12.30
C TYR A 99 -3.13 3.40 11.85
N TYR A 100 -2.99 2.17 11.35
CA TYR A 100 -1.72 1.70 10.81
C TYR A 100 -1.30 2.48 9.56
N LEU A 101 -2.22 2.76 8.64
CA LEU A 101 -1.94 3.55 7.43
C LEU A 101 -1.51 4.98 7.78
N VAL A 102 -2.21 5.62 8.69
CA VAL A 102 -1.86 6.97 9.18
C VAL A 102 -0.51 6.95 9.89
N GLY A 103 -0.25 5.96 10.75
CA GLY A 103 1.03 5.80 11.44
C GLY A 103 2.20 5.69 10.46
N VAL A 104 2.06 4.85 9.42
CA VAL A 104 3.07 4.71 8.37
C VAL A 104 3.28 6.03 7.61
N ALA A 105 2.21 6.76 7.30
CA ALA A 105 2.31 8.05 6.61
C ALA A 105 3.04 9.09 7.47
N VAL A 106 2.72 9.19 8.75
CA VAL A 106 3.40 10.10 9.69
C VAL A 106 4.88 9.75 9.78
N MET A 107 5.23 8.47 9.91
CA MET A 107 6.63 8.03 9.92
C MET A 107 7.36 8.40 8.62
N GLN A 108 6.71 8.22 7.47
CA GLN A 108 7.29 8.58 6.17
C GLN A 108 7.49 10.09 6.01
N CYS A 109 6.51 10.89 6.41
CA CYS A 109 6.64 12.34 6.39
C CYS A 109 7.77 12.82 7.31
N THR A 110 7.83 12.28 8.53
CA THR A 110 8.90 12.61 9.49
C THR A 110 10.27 12.23 8.92
N LEU A 111 10.39 11.04 8.34
CA LEU A 111 11.63 10.60 7.72
C LEU A 111 12.02 11.48 6.53
N GLY A 112 11.06 11.87 5.69
CA GLY A 112 11.30 12.80 4.58
C GLY A 112 11.84 14.15 5.06
N LEU A 113 11.27 14.70 6.15
CA LEU A 113 11.79 15.92 6.78
C LEU A 113 13.21 15.72 7.33
N LEU A 114 13.47 14.61 8.03
CA LEU A 114 14.79 14.31 8.59
C LEU A 114 15.86 14.17 7.48
N ILE A 115 15.53 13.51 6.38
CA ILE A 115 16.43 13.37 5.22
C ILE A 115 16.76 14.76 4.63
N ASN A 116 15.78 15.66 4.58
CA ASN A 116 15.97 16.99 4.03
C ASN A 116 16.82 17.89 4.92
N TYR A 117 16.63 17.84 6.25
CA TYR A 117 17.34 18.71 7.19
C TYR A 117 18.70 18.18 7.65
N PHE A 118 18.92 16.87 7.61
CA PHE A 118 20.13 16.23 8.13
C PHE A 118 20.88 15.46 7.04
N PRO A 119 21.99 16.04 6.45
CA PRO A 119 22.76 15.38 5.41
C PRO A 119 23.34 14.01 5.82
N PHE A 120 23.61 13.81 7.10
CA PHE A 120 24.07 12.53 7.64
C PHE A 120 23.01 11.44 7.49
N ILE A 121 21.74 11.75 7.79
CA ILE A 121 20.62 10.81 7.62
C ILE A 121 20.41 10.52 6.14
N LYS A 122 20.52 11.54 5.28
CA LYS A 122 20.47 11.38 3.83
C LYS A 122 21.50 10.36 3.35
N SER A 123 22.76 10.49 3.77
CA SER A 123 23.84 9.57 3.34
C SER A 123 23.60 8.13 3.79
N ILE A 124 23.04 7.92 4.99
CA ILE A 124 22.68 6.58 5.47
C ILE A 124 21.55 5.99 4.61
N VAL A 125 20.51 6.78 4.35
CA VAL A 125 19.36 6.33 3.56
C VAL A 125 19.79 6.02 2.12
N ASP A 126 20.60 6.87 1.51
CA ASP A 126 21.12 6.68 0.15
C ASP A 126 22.02 5.43 0.05
N SER A 127 22.77 5.10 1.10
CA SER A 127 23.57 3.87 1.15
C SER A 127 22.71 2.59 1.27
N LEU A 128 21.53 2.68 1.87
CA LEU A 128 20.62 1.56 2.04
C LEU A 128 19.70 1.35 0.84
N ILE A 129 19.41 2.42 0.10
CA ILE A 129 18.55 2.37 -1.09
C ILE A 129 19.42 2.26 -2.33
N THR A 130 19.84 1.05 -2.65
CA THR A 130 20.56 0.73 -3.90
C THR A 130 19.62 0.89 -5.10
N GLY A 131 19.55 2.08 -5.66
CA GLY A 131 18.72 2.33 -6.83
C GLY A 131 19.07 3.65 -7.49
N GLU A 132 20.19 3.69 -8.23
CA GLU A 132 20.62 4.86 -9.04
C GLU A 132 19.55 5.40 -10.01
N LYS A 133 18.50 4.62 -10.31
CA LYS A 133 17.41 5.01 -11.22
C LYS A 133 16.45 6.08 -10.67
N TYR A 134 16.45 6.34 -9.38
CA TYR A 134 15.55 7.33 -8.76
C TYR A 134 16.24 8.66 -8.42
N MET A 135 17.54 8.75 -8.56
CA MET A 135 18.34 9.95 -8.31
C MET A 135 18.59 10.80 -9.58
N GLY A 136 18.04 10.39 -10.73
CA GLY A 136 18.19 11.12 -11.99
C GLY A 136 17.19 12.26 -12.13
N VAL A 137 17.72 13.48 -12.25
CA VAL A 137 17.08 14.67 -12.81
C VAL A 137 15.77 15.12 -12.16
N GLY A 138 15.83 16.17 -11.33
CA GLY A 138 14.66 16.90 -10.84
C GLY A 138 14.25 16.62 -9.39
N VAL A 139 15.07 15.94 -8.60
CA VAL A 139 14.78 15.60 -7.19
C VAL A 139 15.31 16.65 -6.20
N GLU A 140 16.12 17.62 -6.67
CA GLU A 140 16.79 18.58 -5.79
C GLU A 140 15.82 19.43 -4.96
N ASP A 141 14.61 19.68 -5.49
CA ASP A 141 13.60 20.53 -4.82
C ASP A 141 12.42 19.74 -4.21
N ARG A 142 12.49 18.42 -4.12
CA ARG A 142 11.38 17.60 -3.62
C ARG A 142 11.77 16.79 -2.39
N LEU A 143 10.90 16.85 -1.37
CA LEU A 143 10.97 15.94 -0.23
C LEU A 143 10.73 14.49 -0.69
N TYR A 144 11.69 13.61 -0.46
CA TYR A 144 11.53 12.20 -0.77
C TYR A 144 11.58 11.33 0.49
N GLY A 145 10.78 10.29 0.49
CA GLY A 145 10.76 9.28 1.55
C GLY A 145 11.02 7.89 1.01
N ILE A 146 11.31 6.94 1.89
CA ILE A 146 11.57 5.55 1.50
C ILE A 146 10.29 4.93 0.91
N GLY A 147 10.36 4.46 -0.35
CA GLY A 147 9.30 3.69 -0.99
C GLY A 147 8.14 4.49 -1.59
N CYS A 148 8.21 5.83 -1.63
CA CYS A 148 7.27 6.65 -2.39
C CYS A 148 7.83 6.95 -3.79
N ALA A 149 7.13 6.50 -4.84
CA ALA A 149 7.36 7.02 -6.18
C ALA A 149 6.88 8.48 -6.24
N LEU A 150 7.66 9.34 -6.89
CA LEU A 150 7.44 10.80 -6.91
C LEU A 150 6.05 11.21 -7.45
N ASP A 151 5.55 10.47 -8.41
CA ASP A 151 4.29 10.74 -9.12
C ASP A 151 3.04 10.19 -8.40
N VAL A 152 3.19 9.09 -7.66
CA VAL A 152 2.09 8.40 -6.97
C VAL A 152 1.96 8.81 -5.49
N GLY A 153 3.01 9.44 -4.93
CA GLY A 153 3.10 9.82 -3.51
C GLY A 153 1.97 10.75 -3.08
N GLY A 154 1.64 11.76 -3.90
CA GLY A 154 0.58 12.72 -3.62
C GLY A 154 -0.80 12.07 -3.52
N GLY A 155 -1.14 11.17 -4.42
CA GLY A 155 -2.41 10.44 -4.40
C GLY A 155 -2.54 9.55 -3.16
N ARG A 156 -1.47 8.88 -2.75
CA ARG A 156 -1.46 8.04 -1.54
C ARG A 156 -1.63 8.86 -0.27
N LEU A 157 -0.92 9.97 -0.14
CA LEU A 157 -1.05 10.87 1.01
C LEU A 157 -2.45 11.49 1.07
N GLY A 158 -3.02 11.90 -0.09
CA GLY A 158 -4.39 12.38 -0.18
C GLY A 158 -5.41 11.36 0.31
N ALA A 159 -5.30 10.09 -0.10
CA ALA A 159 -6.16 9.02 0.39
C ALA A 159 -6.02 8.81 1.92
N ILE A 160 -4.80 8.88 2.46
CA ILE A 160 -4.56 8.75 3.90
C ILE A 160 -5.16 9.93 4.67
N LEU A 161 -5.09 11.16 4.14
CA LEU A 161 -5.73 12.33 4.76
C LEU A 161 -7.25 12.18 4.83
N ILE A 162 -7.89 11.60 3.81
CA ILE A 162 -9.32 11.29 3.84
C ILE A 162 -9.63 10.26 4.93
N ILE A 163 -8.83 9.21 5.05
CA ILE A 163 -8.98 8.21 6.11
C ILE A 163 -8.81 8.86 7.48
N LEU A 164 -7.79 9.70 7.65
CA LEU A 164 -7.53 10.41 8.91
C LEU A 164 -8.69 11.32 9.30
N SER A 165 -9.23 12.10 8.38
CA SER A 165 -10.39 12.95 8.64
C SER A 165 -11.62 12.14 9.07
N HIS A 166 -11.86 10.99 8.46
CA HIS A 166 -12.93 10.07 8.87
C HIS A 166 -12.72 9.53 10.30
N LEU A 167 -11.50 9.11 10.64
CA LEU A 167 -11.17 8.64 11.99
C LEU A 167 -11.35 9.73 13.05
N ILE A 168 -10.99 10.97 12.75
CA ILE A 168 -11.21 12.12 13.65
C ILE A 168 -12.69 12.35 13.89
N ILE A 169 -13.52 12.33 12.83
CA ILE A 169 -14.98 12.50 12.95
C ILE A 169 -15.58 11.37 13.81
N LEU A 170 -15.14 10.12 13.62
CA LEU A 170 -15.60 9.01 14.46
C LEU A 170 -15.20 9.18 15.93
N ALA A 171 -13.98 9.63 16.21
CA ALA A 171 -13.50 9.88 17.55
C ALA A 171 -14.31 10.98 18.26
N ILE A 172 -14.62 12.07 17.56
CA ILE A 172 -15.46 13.17 18.08
C ILE A 172 -16.88 12.64 18.39
N LYS A 173 -17.51 11.91 17.48
CA LYS A 173 -18.85 11.34 17.69
C LYS A 173 -18.90 10.38 18.88
N ARG A 174 -17.86 9.59 19.09
CA ARG A 174 -17.78 8.68 20.26
C ARG A 174 -17.68 9.47 21.57
N LYS A 175 -16.87 10.52 21.60
CA LYS A 175 -16.74 11.40 22.77
C LYS A 175 -18.06 12.06 23.12
N ASP A 176 -18.79 12.61 22.14
CA ASP A 176 -20.10 13.23 22.34
C ASP A 176 -21.15 12.22 22.82
N SER A 177 -21.10 10.98 22.33
CA SER A 177 -21.97 9.91 22.81
C SER A 177 -21.70 9.55 24.28
N GLN A 178 -20.41 9.45 24.68
CA GLN A 178 -20.07 9.17 26.07
C GLN A 178 -20.51 10.29 27.03
N LEU A 179 -20.39 11.56 26.62
CA LEU A 179 -20.82 12.69 27.41
C LEU A 179 -22.35 12.74 27.63
N ARG A 180 -23.13 12.25 26.66
CA ARG A 180 -24.61 12.15 26.78
C ARG A 180 -25.08 11.01 27.70
N PHE A 181 -24.24 10.03 27.99
CA PHE A 181 -24.56 8.93 28.92
C PHE A 181 -24.23 9.26 30.37
N ILE A 182 -23.48 10.33 30.63
CA ILE A 182 -23.04 10.74 31.98
C ILE A 182 -23.88 11.93 32.51
N GLY A 183 -24.71 12.55 31.69
CA GLY A 183 -25.67 13.59 32.05
C GLY A 183 -27.09 13.06 32.10
#